data_274918cad405db49e407b4c7f2d759d3
#
_entry.id   274918cad405db49e407b4c7f2d759d3
#
_cell.length_a   1.000
_cell.length_b   1.000
_cell.length_c   1.000
_cell.angle_alpha   90.00
_cell.angle_beta   90.00
_cell.angle_gamma   90.00
#
_symmetry.space_group_name_H-M   'P 1'
#
loop_
_entity.id
_entity.type
_entity.pdbx_description
1 polymer ?
#
loop_
_entity_poly.entity_id
_entity_poly.type
_entity_poly.pdbx_seq_one_letter_code
_entity_poly.pdbx_strand_id
1 'polypeptide(L)'
;MKTKAILIALMAVALAACNNTPQPNENGDKDNIVVENTVQNTDSQLITITPEGIGDLLIGTTIPDAIPGFEIVPTTVVYEEGIEDLEYQIVKDGEPVIVLFPTYEDESDVPSDKIRSISVYSDQYVTPDQFRVGTSIQDVLQKESVKTYFDGEDFLVYDNGILYLLFPEDYDGELPEVPFDIPVEIEQPTFKADAQVREIQIIG
;
A
#
# COMPACT_ATOMS: atom_id res chain seq x y z
N MET A 1 -8.85 -33.69 -24.56
CA MET A 1 -7.91 -33.75 -23.42
C MET A 1 -6.51 -33.70 -23.98
N LYS A 2 -5.78 -32.59 -23.82
CA LYS A 2 -4.37 -32.44 -24.24
C LYS A 2 -3.59 -31.92 -23.02
N THR A 3 -2.86 -32.84 -22.41
CA THR A 3 -1.97 -32.58 -21.27
C THR A 3 -0.72 -31.86 -21.75
N LYS A 4 -0.45 -30.66 -21.25
CA LYS A 4 0.82 -29.96 -21.48
C LYS A 4 1.75 -30.24 -20.30
N ALA A 5 2.84 -30.92 -20.57
CA ALA A 5 3.94 -31.12 -19.63
C ALA A 5 4.77 -29.83 -19.54
N ILE A 6 4.98 -29.33 -18.34
CA ILE A 6 5.89 -28.22 -18.05
C ILE A 6 7.22 -28.82 -17.61
N LEU A 7 8.26 -28.52 -18.38
CA LEU A 7 9.65 -28.93 -18.13
C LEU A 7 10.29 -27.89 -17.21
N ILE A 8 10.62 -28.27 -15.97
CA ILE A 8 11.37 -27.44 -15.03
C ILE A 8 12.85 -27.71 -15.22
N ALA A 9 13.59 -26.72 -15.70
CA ALA A 9 15.05 -26.76 -15.78
C ALA A 9 15.65 -26.29 -14.45
N LEU A 10 16.30 -27.20 -13.72
CA LEU A 10 17.12 -26.88 -12.54
C LEU A 10 18.48 -26.35 -13.02
N MET A 11 18.81 -25.10 -12.72
CA MET A 11 20.19 -24.60 -12.82
C MET A 11 20.87 -24.68 -11.45
N ALA A 12 21.88 -25.52 -11.35
CA ALA A 12 22.80 -25.61 -10.23
C ALA A 12 23.88 -24.53 -10.39
N VAL A 13 23.99 -23.60 -9.41
CA VAL A 13 25.08 -22.64 -9.32
C VAL A 13 26.13 -23.16 -8.35
N ALA A 14 27.35 -23.39 -8.89
CA ALA A 14 28.51 -23.78 -8.10
C ALA A 14 29.13 -22.59 -7.37
N LEU A 15 29.26 -22.69 -6.04
CA LEU A 15 29.98 -21.74 -5.17
C LEU A 15 31.48 -22.05 -5.24
N ALA A 16 32.26 -21.12 -5.78
CA ALA A 16 33.71 -21.10 -5.63
C ALA A 16 34.09 -20.33 -4.37
N ALA A 17 34.65 -21.02 -3.38
CA ALA A 17 35.24 -20.43 -2.20
C ALA A 17 36.67 -19.98 -2.49
N CYS A 18 36.95 -18.69 -2.37
CA CYS A 18 38.34 -18.18 -2.32
C CYS A 18 38.72 -17.90 -0.87
N ASN A 19 39.64 -18.74 -0.35
CA ASN A 19 40.36 -18.49 0.88
C ASN A 19 41.45 -17.43 0.62
N ASN A 20 41.39 -16.30 1.32
CA ASN A 20 42.49 -15.38 1.46
C ASN A 20 42.94 -15.33 2.93
N THR A 21 44.12 -15.88 3.19
CA THR A 21 44.86 -15.78 4.45
C THR A 21 45.58 -14.43 4.50
N PRO A 22 45.49 -13.62 5.55
CA PRO A 22 46.30 -12.40 5.68
C PRO A 22 47.68 -12.73 6.27
N GLN A 23 48.76 -12.24 5.61
CA GLN A 23 50.11 -12.15 6.17
C GLN A 23 50.24 -10.87 6.99
N PRO A 24 50.96 -10.89 8.12
CA PRO A 24 51.26 -9.69 8.90
C PRO A 24 52.39 -8.89 8.28
N ASN A 25 52.23 -7.58 8.15
CA ASN A 25 53.31 -6.66 7.83
C ASN A 25 53.39 -5.61 8.92
N GLU A 26 54.57 -5.55 9.56
CA GLU A 26 54.94 -4.57 10.57
C GLU A 26 55.33 -3.21 9.96
N ASN A 27 55.09 -2.16 10.74
CA ASN A 27 55.65 -0.80 10.74
C ASN A 27 54.91 0.31 10.00
N GLY A 28 54.60 1.33 10.79
CA GLY A 28 54.47 2.71 10.35
C GLY A 28 53.27 3.47 10.83
N ASP A 29 53.43 4.09 11.99
CA ASP A 29 52.67 5.22 12.53
C ASP A 29 52.14 6.18 11.48
N LYS A 30 50.83 6.45 11.44
CA LYS A 30 50.18 7.75 11.23
C LYS A 30 48.66 7.63 11.10
N ASP A 31 48.00 8.35 12.00
CA ASP A 31 46.61 8.87 11.86
C ASP A 31 45.57 7.93 11.23
N ASN A 32 45.04 7.05 12.05
CA ASN A 32 43.93 6.19 11.73
C ASN A 32 42.64 7.00 11.84
N ILE A 33 42.21 7.61 10.72
CA ILE A 33 40.80 7.99 10.54
C ILE A 33 40.07 6.68 10.43
N VAL A 34 39.47 6.23 11.54
CA VAL A 34 38.49 5.17 11.54
C VAL A 34 37.24 5.71 10.81
N VAL A 35 37.17 5.47 9.51
CA VAL A 35 35.93 5.52 8.82
C VAL A 35 35.16 4.30 9.32
N GLU A 36 34.38 4.49 10.39
CA GLU A 36 33.31 3.57 10.69
C GLU A 36 32.41 3.49 9.45
N ASN A 37 32.64 2.46 8.64
CA ASN A 37 31.63 1.97 7.73
C ASN A 37 30.48 1.47 8.62
N THR A 38 29.62 2.38 9.02
CA THR A 38 28.28 2.07 9.47
C THR A 38 27.64 1.40 8.26
N VAL A 39 27.67 0.07 8.23
CA VAL A 39 26.73 -0.72 7.46
C VAL A 39 25.39 -0.26 8.01
N GLN A 40 24.78 0.72 7.36
CA GLN A 40 23.37 1.02 7.57
C GLN A 40 22.64 -0.26 7.19
N ASN A 41 22.32 -1.00 8.25
CA ASN A 41 21.28 -2.00 8.19
C ASN A 41 20.05 -1.20 7.76
N THR A 42 19.70 -1.24 6.49
CA THR A 42 18.45 -0.76 5.98
C THR A 42 17.39 -1.76 6.45
N ASP A 43 17.13 -1.79 7.76
CA ASP A 43 15.79 -2.15 8.24
C ASP A 43 14.87 -1.21 7.48
N SER A 44 14.04 -1.78 6.63
CA SER A 44 13.01 -1.07 5.89
C SER A 44 12.18 -0.32 6.92
N GLN A 45 12.47 0.99 7.12
CA GLN A 45 11.67 1.80 8.02
C GLN A 45 10.26 1.76 7.44
N LEU A 46 9.36 1.12 8.17
CA LEU A 46 7.95 1.12 7.84
C LEU A 46 7.48 2.58 7.82
N ILE A 47 6.93 3.00 6.70
CA ILE A 47 6.43 4.37 6.54
C ILE A 47 5.03 4.42 7.15
N THR A 48 4.82 5.38 8.04
CA THR A 48 3.56 5.50 8.77
C THR A 48 2.48 6.16 7.91
N ILE A 49 1.31 5.52 7.87
CA ILE A 49 0.05 6.06 7.34
C ILE A 49 -0.61 6.86 8.46
N THR A 50 -1.05 8.08 8.16
CA THR A 50 -1.85 8.91 9.08
C THR A 50 -3.13 9.39 8.38
N PRO A 51 -4.12 9.92 9.09
CA PRO A 51 -5.31 10.51 8.45
C PRO A 51 -4.98 11.68 7.50
N GLU A 52 -3.82 12.31 7.67
CA GLU A 52 -3.38 13.42 6.81
C GLU A 52 -2.62 12.95 5.56
N GLY A 53 -2.08 11.70 5.55
CA GLY A 53 -1.31 11.19 4.42
C GLY A 53 -0.23 10.17 4.77
N ILE A 54 0.78 10.04 3.90
CA ILE A 54 1.89 9.09 4.00
C ILE A 54 3.20 9.83 3.74
N GLY A 55 4.03 10.03 4.75
CA GLY A 55 5.27 10.78 4.61
C GLY A 55 5.01 12.20 4.09
N ASP A 56 5.57 12.54 2.93
CA ASP A 56 5.37 13.87 2.30
C ASP A 56 4.13 13.94 1.40
N LEU A 57 3.44 12.83 1.17
CA LEU A 57 2.19 12.78 0.41
C LEU A 57 1.02 13.09 1.35
N LEU A 58 0.63 14.35 1.42
CA LEU A 58 -0.43 14.81 2.30
C LEU A 58 -1.66 15.23 1.50
N ILE A 59 -2.84 14.94 2.04
CA ILE A 59 -4.11 15.40 1.48
C ILE A 59 -4.10 16.93 1.32
N GLY A 60 -4.55 17.41 0.17
CA GLY A 60 -4.58 18.85 -0.18
C GLY A 60 -3.24 19.43 -0.65
N THR A 61 -2.14 18.68 -0.60
CA THR A 61 -0.85 19.12 -1.18
C THR A 61 -0.76 18.76 -2.65
N THR A 62 0.20 19.39 -3.34
CA THR A 62 0.45 19.12 -4.77
C THR A 62 1.01 17.72 -4.97
N ILE A 63 0.50 17.01 -5.97
CA ILE A 63 1.03 15.74 -6.45
C ILE A 63 2.47 15.98 -6.94
N PRO A 64 3.48 15.27 -6.40
CA PRO A 64 4.86 15.52 -6.77
C PRO A 64 5.16 15.05 -8.20
N ASP A 65 6.06 15.75 -8.90
CA ASP A 65 6.54 15.34 -10.23
C ASP A 65 7.46 14.10 -10.16
N ALA A 66 8.10 13.85 -9.01
CA ALA A 66 9.01 12.73 -8.82
C ALA A 66 9.11 12.31 -7.34
N ILE A 67 9.25 11.01 -7.10
CA ILE A 67 9.54 10.42 -5.79
C ILE A 67 10.79 9.53 -5.95
N PRO A 68 11.87 9.74 -5.18
CA PRO A 68 13.08 8.95 -5.30
C PRO A 68 12.81 7.45 -5.13
N GLY A 69 13.20 6.64 -6.13
CA GLY A 69 13.04 5.18 -6.10
C GLY A 69 11.67 4.67 -6.55
N PHE A 70 10.80 5.55 -7.04
CA PHE A 70 9.48 5.21 -7.57
C PHE A 70 9.27 5.84 -8.94
N GLU A 71 8.41 5.23 -9.75
CA GLU A 71 7.85 5.81 -10.97
C GLU A 71 6.47 6.37 -10.65
N ILE A 72 6.11 7.54 -11.20
CA ILE A 72 4.77 8.12 -11.12
C ILE A 72 4.13 8.02 -12.49
N VAL A 73 3.05 7.25 -12.58
CA VAL A 73 2.35 6.98 -13.86
C VAL A 73 0.94 7.55 -13.78
N PRO A 74 0.66 8.65 -14.52
CA PRO A 74 -0.73 9.11 -14.65
C PRO A 74 -1.51 8.11 -15.49
N THR A 75 -2.69 7.71 -14.99
CA THR A 75 -3.56 6.70 -15.58
C THR A 75 -4.98 7.22 -15.63
N THR A 76 -5.66 7.09 -16.77
CA THR A 76 -7.10 7.35 -16.86
C THR A 76 -7.84 6.06 -16.69
N VAL A 77 -8.72 6.00 -15.70
CA VAL A 77 -9.62 4.88 -15.44
C VAL A 77 -11.00 5.22 -16.00
N VAL A 78 -11.59 4.30 -16.74
CA VAL A 78 -12.94 4.45 -17.30
C VAL A 78 -13.88 3.52 -16.55
N TYR A 79 -14.84 4.09 -15.84
CA TYR A 79 -15.88 3.35 -15.13
C TYR A 79 -17.02 2.91 -16.04
N GLU A 80 -17.91 2.02 -15.55
CA GLU A 80 -18.97 1.40 -16.35
C GLU A 80 -19.88 2.37 -17.10
N GLU A 81 -20.13 3.55 -16.55
CA GLU A 81 -20.97 4.58 -17.19
C GLU A 81 -20.19 5.48 -18.18
N GLY A 82 -18.95 5.16 -18.48
CA GLY A 82 -18.07 5.96 -19.33
C GLY A 82 -17.52 7.20 -18.64
N ILE A 83 -17.62 7.26 -17.31
CA ILE A 83 -16.99 8.31 -16.51
C ILE A 83 -15.49 8.02 -16.47
N GLU A 84 -14.69 9.02 -16.86
CA GLU A 84 -13.23 8.95 -16.81
C GLU A 84 -12.74 9.64 -15.54
N ASP A 85 -11.88 8.95 -14.77
CA ASP A 85 -11.17 9.54 -13.62
C ASP A 85 -9.66 9.46 -13.85
N LEU A 86 -8.93 10.45 -13.39
CA LEU A 86 -7.47 10.48 -13.44
C LEU A 86 -6.91 10.02 -12.09
N GLU A 87 -5.97 9.10 -12.15
CA GLU A 87 -5.20 8.67 -10.99
C GLU A 87 -3.70 8.74 -11.28
N TYR A 88 -2.89 8.85 -10.23
CA TYR A 88 -1.44 8.81 -10.32
C TYR A 88 -0.92 7.60 -9.55
N GLN A 89 -0.51 6.57 -10.28
CA GLN A 89 0.05 5.36 -9.70
C GLN A 89 1.52 5.57 -9.33
N ILE A 90 1.86 5.38 -8.06
CA ILE A 90 3.24 5.32 -7.59
C ILE A 90 3.67 3.87 -7.65
N VAL A 91 4.56 3.59 -8.59
CA VAL A 91 4.98 2.24 -8.97
C VAL A 91 6.36 1.94 -8.42
N LYS A 92 6.54 0.75 -7.83
CA LYS A 92 7.81 0.21 -7.40
C LYS A 92 7.97 -1.22 -7.94
N ASP A 93 9.11 -1.49 -8.57
CA ASP A 93 9.41 -2.80 -9.16
C ASP A 93 8.34 -3.31 -10.17
N GLY A 94 7.63 -2.38 -10.82
CA GLY A 94 6.60 -2.66 -11.82
C GLY A 94 5.18 -2.83 -11.25
N GLU A 95 5.00 -2.72 -9.92
CA GLU A 95 3.70 -2.85 -9.27
C GLU A 95 3.27 -1.54 -8.59
N PRO A 96 2.01 -1.12 -8.70
CA PRO A 96 1.50 0.03 -8.00
C PRO A 96 1.47 -0.24 -6.48
N VAL A 97 2.11 0.63 -5.71
CA VAL A 97 2.16 0.54 -4.23
C VAL A 97 1.30 1.58 -3.56
N ILE A 98 1.09 2.73 -4.21
CA ILE A 98 0.21 3.83 -3.79
C ILE A 98 -0.48 4.37 -5.04
N VAL A 99 -1.73 4.78 -4.90
CA VAL A 99 -2.47 5.54 -5.92
C VAL A 99 -2.94 6.85 -5.31
N LEU A 100 -2.67 7.95 -5.99
CA LEU A 100 -3.13 9.29 -5.62
C LEU A 100 -4.28 9.69 -6.53
N PHE A 101 -5.37 10.16 -5.95
CA PHE A 101 -6.51 10.71 -6.67
C PHE A 101 -6.49 12.23 -6.57
N PRO A 102 -6.56 12.95 -7.68
CA PRO A 102 -6.58 14.41 -7.67
C PRO A 102 -7.92 14.97 -7.18
N THR A 103 -7.89 16.21 -6.72
CA THR A 103 -9.11 17.01 -6.54
C THR A 103 -9.57 17.51 -7.91
N TYR A 104 -10.88 17.62 -8.11
CA TYR A 104 -11.46 18.31 -9.28
C TYR A 104 -11.85 19.72 -8.87
N GLU A 105 -11.60 20.68 -9.76
CA GLU A 105 -12.06 22.06 -9.54
C GLU A 105 -13.58 22.12 -9.71
N ASP A 106 -14.22 22.90 -8.83
CA ASP A 106 -15.67 23.08 -8.86
C ASP A 106 -16.16 23.49 -10.26
N GLU A 107 -17.19 22.78 -10.76
CA GLU A 107 -17.87 23.02 -12.04
C GLU A 107 -17.02 22.74 -13.31
N SER A 108 -15.80 22.28 -13.17
CA SER A 108 -15.01 21.79 -14.31
C SER A 108 -14.59 20.33 -14.06
N ASP A 109 -14.76 19.48 -15.05
CA ASP A 109 -14.23 18.10 -15.01
C ASP A 109 -12.69 18.06 -15.17
N VAL A 110 -12.01 19.16 -14.82
CA VAL A 110 -10.56 19.28 -14.93
C VAL A 110 -9.93 18.91 -13.60
N PRO A 111 -9.11 17.87 -13.58
CA PRO A 111 -8.38 17.48 -12.37
C PRO A 111 -7.37 18.58 -12.00
N SER A 112 -7.30 18.91 -10.71
CA SER A 112 -6.27 19.78 -10.17
C SER A 112 -4.98 18.98 -9.92
N ASP A 113 -3.91 19.68 -9.51
CA ASP A 113 -2.65 19.06 -9.11
C ASP A 113 -2.61 18.65 -7.62
N LYS A 114 -3.75 18.69 -6.90
CA LYS A 114 -3.81 18.43 -5.47
C LYS A 114 -4.36 17.05 -5.14
N ILE A 115 -3.79 16.42 -4.13
CA ILE A 115 -4.21 15.12 -3.62
C ILE A 115 -5.55 15.24 -2.90
N ARG A 116 -6.58 14.53 -3.36
CA ARG A 116 -7.89 14.37 -2.73
C ARG A 116 -7.91 13.18 -1.77
N SER A 117 -7.40 12.05 -2.25
CA SER A 117 -7.34 10.80 -1.48
C SER A 117 -6.13 9.96 -1.89
N ILE A 118 -5.76 9.02 -1.03
CA ILE A 118 -4.59 8.15 -1.24
C ILE A 118 -5.01 6.71 -0.97
N SER A 119 -4.80 5.81 -1.92
CA SER A 119 -4.95 4.36 -1.76
C SER A 119 -3.61 3.68 -1.65
N VAL A 120 -3.48 2.74 -0.71
CA VAL A 120 -2.26 1.99 -0.39
C VAL A 120 -2.51 0.51 -0.64
N TYR A 121 -1.66 -0.10 -1.45
CA TYR A 121 -1.73 -1.52 -1.83
C TYR A 121 -0.56 -2.36 -1.30
N SER A 122 0.41 -1.75 -0.64
CA SER A 122 1.62 -2.41 -0.15
C SER A 122 1.64 -2.55 1.37
N ASP A 123 2.12 -3.70 1.85
CA ASP A 123 2.31 -4.02 3.27
C ASP A 123 3.51 -3.30 3.93
N GLN A 124 4.28 -2.53 3.14
CA GLN A 124 5.41 -1.73 3.64
C GLN A 124 4.96 -0.47 4.40
N TYR A 125 3.69 -0.10 4.28
CA TYR A 125 3.11 1.06 4.94
C TYR A 125 2.22 0.61 6.09
N VAL A 126 2.32 1.27 7.24
CA VAL A 126 1.61 0.89 8.47
C VAL A 126 0.92 2.09 9.09
N THR A 127 -0.24 1.86 9.70
CA THR A 127 -0.88 2.85 10.58
C THR A 127 -0.16 2.91 11.94
N PRO A 128 -0.44 3.92 12.79
CA PRO A 128 0.08 3.97 14.16
C PRO A 128 -0.24 2.71 14.98
N ASP A 129 -1.38 2.06 14.70
CA ASP A 129 -1.81 0.81 15.33
C ASP A 129 -1.16 -0.44 14.71
N GLN A 130 -0.20 -0.27 13.81
CA GLN A 130 0.52 -1.33 13.11
C GLN A 130 -0.33 -2.13 12.11
N PHE A 131 -1.49 -1.59 11.70
CA PHE A 131 -2.28 -2.19 10.63
C PHE A 131 -1.71 -1.82 9.26
N ARG A 132 -1.77 -2.76 8.32
CA ARG A 132 -1.28 -2.65 6.95
C ARG A 132 -2.12 -3.51 6.01
N VAL A 133 -1.88 -3.42 4.73
CA VAL A 133 -2.41 -4.38 3.75
C VAL A 133 -1.98 -5.79 4.17
N GLY A 134 -2.91 -6.74 4.15
CA GLY A 134 -2.73 -8.10 4.66
C GLY A 134 -2.97 -8.28 6.16
N THR A 135 -3.26 -7.21 6.93
CA THR A 135 -3.69 -7.36 8.33
C THR A 135 -5.03 -8.08 8.41
N SER A 136 -5.19 -8.99 9.37
CA SER A 136 -6.49 -9.63 9.64
C SER A 136 -7.53 -8.57 10.00
N ILE A 137 -8.69 -8.62 9.36
CA ILE A 137 -9.77 -7.69 9.68
C ILE A 137 -10.26 -7.85 11.13
N GLN A 138 -10.13 -9.05 11.69
CA GLN A 138 -10.50 -9.30 13.08
C GLN A 138 -9.67 -8.44 14.05
N ASP A 139 -8.40 -8.14 13.72
CA ASP A 139 -7.56 -7.28 14.56
C ASP A 139 -8.00 -5.82 14.46
N VAL A 140 -8.39 -5.34 13.27
CA VAL A 140 -8.92 -3.98 13.08
C VAL A 140 -10.22 -3.79 13.83
N LEU A 141 -11.13 -4.76 13.77
CA LEU A 141 -12.44 -4.72 14.44
C LEU A 141 -12.39 -4.79 15.96
N GLN A 142 -11.24 -5.08 16.57
CA GLN A 142 -11.07 -4.99 18.03
C GLN A 142 -11.06 -3.55 18.54
N LYS A 143 -10.88 -2.56 17.68
CA LYS A 143 -10.93 -1.15 18.06
C LYS A 143 -12.37 -0.71 18.24
N GLU A 144 -12.66 -0.05 19.37
CA GLU A 144 -14.01 0.48 19.66
C GLU A 144 -14.42 1.65 18.75
N SER A 145 -13.44 2.32 18.11
CA SER A 145 -13.67 3.48 17.24
C SER A 145 -14.13 3.13 15.83
N VAL A 146 -13.94 1.88 15.40
CA VAL A 146 -14.24 1.52 14.02
C VAL A 146 -15.74 1.41 13.74
N LYS A 147 -16.10 1.78 12.54
CA LYS A 147 -17.43 1.58 11.96
C LYS A 147 -17.29 0.85 10.64
N THR A 148 -18.22 -0.04 10.36
CA THR A 148 -18.20 -0.82 9.12
C THR A 148 -19.39 -0.42 8.25
N TYR A 149 -19.13 -0.22 6.97
CA TYR A 149 -20.13 0.09 5.96
C TYR A 149 -19.99 -0.87 4.80
N PHE A 150 -21.08 -1.06 4.05
CA PHE A 150 -21.07 -1.71 2.74
C PHE A 150 -21.64 -0.72 1.73
N ASP A 151 -20.90 -0.43 0.65
CA ASP A 151 -21.29 0.54 -0.38
C ASP A 151 -21.93 -0.08 -1.63
N GLY A 152 -22.02 -1.41 -1.68
CA GLY A 152 -22.52 -2.18 -2.81
C GLY A 152 -21.42 -2.93 -3.54
N GLU A 153 -20.20 -2.50 -3.44
CA GLU A 153 -19.02 -3.10 -4.05
C GLU A 153 -18.05 -3.65 -3.01
N ASP A 154 -17.77 -2.85 -1.95
CA ASP A 154 -16.76 -3.16 -0.94
C ASP A 154 -17.27 -2.99 0.49
N PHE A 155 -16.65 -3.69 1.43
CA PHE A 155 -16.75 -3.36 2.85
C PHE A 155 -15.71 -2.32 3.23
N LEU A 156 -16.18 -1.23 3.81
CA LEU A 156 -15.41 -0.08 4.25
C LEU A 156 -15.37 -0.08 5.77
N VAL A 157 -14.21 -0.40 6.38
CA VAL A 157 -14.02 -0.30 7.83
C VAL A 157 -13.33 1.01 8.12
N TYR A 158 -14.10 1.98 8.60
CA TYR A 158 -13.67 3.36 8.86
C TYR A 158 -13.10 3.52 10.26
N ASP A 159 -11.94 4.14 10.36
CA ASP A 159 -11.31 4.54 11.61
C ASP A 159 -10.60 5.89 11.47
N ASN A 160 -11.25 6.95 11.94
CA ASN A 160 -10.67 8.30 12.09
C ASN A 160 -9.90 8.80 10.83
N GLY A 161 -10.57 8.83 9.67
CA GLY A 161 -10.00 9.32 8.40
C GLY A 161 -9.25 8.26 7.59
N ILE A 162 -9.18 7.03 8.10
CA ILE A 162 -8.59 5.88 7.41
C ILE A 162 -9.70 4.87 7.10
N LEU A 163 -9.73 4.36 5.88
CA LEU A 163 -10.60 3.26 5.46
C LEU A 163 -9.75 2.01 5.22
N TYR A 164 -10.21 0.89 5.73
CA TYR A 164 -9.68 -0.44 5.42
C TYR A 164 -10.72 -1.14 4.53
N LEU A 165 -10.32 -1.51 3.33
CA LEU A 165 -11.21 -2.09 2.32
C LEU A 165 -11.08 -3.61 2.29
N LEU A 166 -12.23 -4.30 2.13
CA LEU A 166 -12.32 -5.74 1.99
C LEU A 166 -13.24 -6.10 0.83
N PHE A 167 -13.04 -7.29 0.27
CA PHE A 167 -13.95 -7.81 -0.73
C PHE A 167 -15.30 -8.26 -0.13
N PRO A 168 -16.41 -8.19 -0.88
CA PRO A 168 -17.71 -8.70 -0.45
C PRO A 168 -17.69 -10.18 -0.09
N GLU A 169 -16.88 -10.98 -0.79
CA GLU A 169 -16.72 -12.41 -0.52
C GLU A 169 -16.05 -12.74 0.82
N ASP A 170 -15.39 -11.78 1.46
CA ASP A 170 -14.81 -11.94 2.80
C ASP A 170 -15.86 -11.86 3.91
N TYR A 171 -17.05 -11.34 3.61
CA TYR A 171 -18.15 -11.26 4.57
C TYR A 171 -18.82 -12.63 4.79
N ASP A 172 -19.10 -12.97 6.04
CA ASP A 172 -19.71 -14.24 6.44
C ASP A 172 -21.22 -14.09 6.74
N GLY A 173 -21.89 -13.22 5.99
CA GLY A 173 -23.30 -12.92 6.14
C GLY A 173 -24.00 -12.76 4.78
N GLU A 174 -25.27 -12.39 4.81
CA GLU A 174 -26.01 -11.97 3.63
C GLU A 174 -25.68 -10.51 3.32
N LEU A 175 -25.31 -10.22 2.08
CA LEU A 175 -24.99 -8.85 1.65
C LEU A 175 -26.23 -7.96 1.78
N PRO A 176 -26.13 -6.79 2.43
CA PRO A 176 -27.23 -5.86 2.54
C PRO A 176 -27.58 -5.24 1.17
N GLU A 177 -28.86 -4.90 0.97
CA GLU A 177 -29.24 -4.05 -0.15
C GLU A 177 -28.77 -2.61 0.10
N VAL A 178 -28.05 -2.03 -0.87
CA VAL A 178 -27.58 -0.64 -0.82
C VAL A 178 -28.57 0.25 -1.60
N PRO A 179 -29.34 1.10 -0.93
CA PRO A 179 -30.30 1.95 -1.59
C PRO A 179 -29.62 3.21 -2.16
N PHE A 180 -29.77 3.46 -3.44
CA PHE A 180 -29.37 4.71 -4.10
C PHE A 180 -27.89 5.09 -3.86
N ASP A 181 -27.00 4.11 -3.90
CA ASP A 181 -25.54 4.29 -3.70
C ASP A 181 -25.15 4.94 -2.36
N ILE A 182 -26.00 4.78 -1.33
CA ILE A 182 -25.73 5.25 0.02
C ILE A 182 -25.18 4.07 0.84
N PRO A 183 -23.93 4.13 1.31
CA PRO A 183 -23.33 3.07 2.12
C PRO A 183 -24.18 2.72 3.34
N VAL A 184 -24.37 1.44 3.60
CA VAL A 184 -25.16 0.90 4.72
C VAL A 184 -24.23 0.56 5.88
N GLU A 185 -24.49 1.12 7.06
CA GLU A 185 -23.74 0.78 8.28
C GLU A 185 -24.11 -0.62 8.77
N ILE A 186 -23.08 -1.42 9.09
CA ILE A 186 -23.20 -2.78 9.63
C ILE A 186 -22.79 -2.76 11.10
N GLU A 187 -23.75 -2.88 12.00
CA GLU A 187 -23.52 -2.74 13.44
C GLU A 187 -22.64 -3.87 14.04
N GLN A 188 -22.74 -5.09 13.53
CA GLN A 188 -21.99 -6.25 14.02
C GLN A 188 -21.49 -7.09 12.83
N PRO A 189 -20.48 -6.58 12.10
CA PRO A 189 -19.98 -7.29 10.93
C PRO A 189 -19.29 -8.60 11.33
N THR A 190 -19.57 -9.65 10.57
CA THR A 190 -18.87 -10.94 10.68
C THR A 190 -18.16 -11.22 9.36
N PHE A 191 -16.85 -11.40 9.45
CA PHE A 191 -16.02 -11.74 8.30
C PHE A 191 -15.40 -13.12 8.47
N LYS A 192 -15.05 -13.75 7.37
CA LYS A 192 -14.30 -15.02 7.37
C LYS A 192 -13.03 -14.90 8.20
N ALA A 193 -12.61 -16.01 8.79
CA ALA A 193 -11.46 -16.01 9.71
C ALA A 193 -10.12 -15.63 9.03
N ASP A 194 -10.03 -15.81 7.72
CA ASP A 194 -8.88 -15.49 6.87
C ASP A 194 -9.04 -14.17 6.11
N ALA A 195 -10.11 -13.42 6.33
CA ALA A 195 -10.33 -12.11 5.72
C ALA A 195 -9.25 -11.11 6.11
N GLN A 196 -8.69 -10.43 5.12
CA GLN A 196 -7.60 -9.49 5.29
C GLN A 196 -7.88 -8.17 4.60
N VAL A 197 -7.33 -7.10 5.15
CA VAL A 197 -7.33 -5.77 4.53
C VAL A 197 -6.61 -5.86 3.18
N ARG A 198 -7.30 -5.54 2.09
CA ARG A 198 -6.74 -5.54 0.73
C ARG A 198 -6.15 -4.20 0.32
N GLU A 199 -6.70 -3.13 0.89
CA GLU A 199 -6.36 -1.75 0.56
C GLU A 199 -6.57 -0.87 1.81
N ILE A 200 -5.74 0.14 1.98
CA ILE A 200 -5.95 1.20 2.97
C ILE A 200 -6.11 2.51 2.23
N GLN A 201 -7.21 3.22 2.49
CA GLN A 201 -7.49 4.49 1.86
C GLN A 201 -7.52 5.62 2.89
N ILE A 202 -6.90 6.75 2.53
CA ILE A 202 -6.93 8.00 3.29
C ILE A 202 -7.82 8.96 2.52
N ILE A 203 -8.85 9.47 3.18
CA ILE A 203 -9.83 10.39 2.61
C ILE A 203 -9.73 11.76 3.29
N GLY A 204 -9.76 12.81 2.48
CA GLY A 204 -9.70 14.20 2.94
C GLY A 204 -11.08 14.81 3.25
#